data_9ae3f60cc49edfb82ae4e2947e20d1b5
#
_entry.id   9ae3f60cc49edfb82ae4e2947e20d1b5
#
_cell.length_a   1.000
_cell.length_b   1.000
_cell.length_c   1.000
_cell.angle_alpha   90.00
_cell.angle_beta   90.00
_cell.angle_gamma   90.00
#
_symmetry.space_group_name_H-M   'P 1'
#
loop_
_entity.id
_entity.type
_entity.pdbx_description
1 polymer ?
#
loop_
_entity_poly.entity_id
_entity_poly.type
_entity_poly.pdbx_seq_one_letter_code
_entity_poly.pdbx_strand_id
1 'polypeptide(L)'
;MVIENVLLAFGEILTIKTLILMLVGVAGGLIAGAIPGFTIAMAVVLTLPFTFGMPASQGLATMVSVLVGGLSGGLMAGILTGIPGTPSSVATTFDGFPMARRGQPGLALGIGVWSSFFGGMISAVLLVTLAPQLARIGLEFNPWGYFMLVMFALTITASLAGKNMVKGLIAGALGLLVRTIGEDEAIGMARFNFGTDTLLQGFDFIAVLIGLFAFSQLLFDVRDPVNAR
;
A
#
# COMPACT_ATOMS: atom_id res chain seq x y z
N MET A 1 -19.18 -1.62 -22.36
CA MET A 1 -17.74 -1.67 -22.04
C MET A 1 -17.46 -1.72 -20.54
N VAL A 2 -17.78 -0.69 -19.72
CA VAL A 2 -17.44 -0.75 -18.26
C VAL A 2 -18.16 -1.88 -17.53
N ILE A 3 -19.47 -2.03 -17.74
CA ILE A 3 -20.28 -3.07 -17.11
C ILE A 3 -19.86 -4.47 -17.56
N GLU A 4 -19.56 -4.66 -18.83
CA GLU A 4 -19.07 -5.94 -19.37
C GLU A 4 -17.72 -6.32 -18.74
N ASN A 5 -16.78 -5.37 -18.62
CA ASN A 5 -15.49 -5.61 -17.98
C ASN A 5 -15.64 -5.95 -16.50
N VAL A 6 -16.59 -5.32 -15.82
CA VAL A 6 -16.91 -5.64 -14.41
C VAL A 6 -17.48 -7.05 -14.30
N LEU A 7 -18.40 -7.46 -15.17
CA LEU A 7 -18.96 -8.82 -15.17
C LEU A 7 -17.90 -9.88 -15.49
N LEU A 8 -17.02 -9.62 -16.45
CA LEU A 8 -15.89 -10.51 -16.76
C LEU A 8 -14.95 -10.66 -15.56
N ALA A 9 -14.58 -9.54 -14.92
CA ALA A 9 -13.74 -9.54 -13.73
C ALA A 9 -14.37 -10.32 -12.58
N PHE A 10 -15.70 -10.21 -12.38
CA PHE A 10 -16.40 -11.02 -11.40
C PHE A 10 -16.30 -12.52 -11.70
N GLY A 11 -16.41 -12.92 -12.96
CA GLY A 11 -16.26 -14.33 -13.36
C GLY A 11 -14.87 -14.89 -13.08
N GLU A 12 -13.80 -14.08 -13.25
CA GLU A 12 -12.42 -14.46 -12.96
C GLU A 12 -12.12 -14.53 -11.46
N ILE A 13 -12.72 -13.63 -10.67
CA ILE A 13 -12.49 -13.54 -9.22
C ILE A 13 -13.29 -14.61 -8.47
N LEU A 14 -14.49 -14.95 -8.90
CA LEU A 14 -15.36 -15.94 -8.25
C LEU A 14 -14.94 -17.40 -8.49
N THR A 15 -13.67 -17.66 -8.75
CA THR A 15 -13.13 -19.03 -8.79
C THR A 15 -12.76 -19.51 -7.40
N ILE A 16 -12.92 -20.80 -7.11
CA ILE A 16 -12.58 -21.39 -5.80
C ILE A 16 -11.12 -21.07 -5.43
N LYS A 17 -10.22 -21.14 -6.40
CA LYS A 17 -8.79 -20.83 -6.19
C LYS A 17 -8.60 -19.39 -5.74
N THR A 18 -9.21 -18.42 -6.42
CA THR A 18 -9.10 -17.01 -6.07
C THR A 18 -9.71 -16.72 -4.71
N LEU A 19 -10.87 -17.31 -4.40
CA LEU A 19 -11.52 -17.14 -3.09
C LEU A 19 -10.62 -17.65 -1.94
N ILE A 20 -9.96 -18.79 -2.13
CA ILE A 20 -8.98 -19.29 -1.13
C ILE A 20 -7.82 -18.34 -0.98
N LEU A 21 -7.26 -17.83 -2.08
CA LEU A 21 -6.18 -16.85 -2.04
C LEU A 21 -6.60 -15.55 -1.33
N MET A 22 -7.82 -15.10 -1.58
CA MET A 22 -8.39 -13.93 -0.90
C MET A 22 -8.57 -14.17 0.60
N LEU A 23 -9.05 -15.36 1.01
CA LEU A 23 -9.17 -15.71 2.44
C LEU A 23 -7.81 -15.74 3.13
N VAL A 24 -6.81 -16.36 2.51
CA VAL A 24 -5.44 -16.38 3.02
C VAL A 24 -4.87 -14.96 3.08
N GLY A 25 -5.11 -14.16 2.03
CA GLY A 25 -4.70 -12.76 1.99
C GLY A 25 -5.31 -11.94 3.12
N VAL A 26 -6.63 -12.04 3.35
CA VAL A 26 -7.30 -11.35 4.46
C VAL A 26 -6.75 -11.81 5.81
N ALA A 27 -6.57 -13.11 6.01
CA ALA A 27 -6.05 -13.65 7.27
C ALA A 27 -4.61 -13.17 7.54
N GLY A 28 -3.73 -13.24 6.54
CA GLY A 28 -2.37 -12.70 6.62
C GLY A 28 -2.35 -11.19 6.88
N GLY A 29 -3.20 -10.45 6.17
CA GLY A 29 -3.38 -9.02 6.36
C GLY A 29 -3.86 -8.66 7.77
N LEU A 30 -4.86 -9.37 8.31
CA LEU A 30 -5.37 -9.17 9.66
C LEU A 30 -4.25 -9.30 10.70
N ILE A 31 -3.43 -10.33 10.58
CA ILE A 31 -2.30 -10.55 11.50
C ILE A 31 -1.28 -9.41 11.35
N ALA A 32 -0.89 -9.08 10.12
CA ALA A 32 0.07 -8.03 9.84
C ALA A 32 -0.40 -6.66 10.36
N GLY A 33 -1.66 -6.31 10.09
CA GLY A 33 -2.25 -5.03 10.52
C GLY A 33 -2.49 -4.92 12.03
N ALA A 34 -2.62 -6.05 12.73
CA ALA A 34 -2.75 -6.07 14.18
C ALA A 34 -1.41 -5.81 14.90
N ILE A 35 -0.27 -5.99 14.22
CA ILE A 35 1.06 -5.78 14.80
C ILE A 35 1.41 -4.28 14.72
N PRO A 36 1.55 -3.58 15.85
CA PRO A 36 1.96 -2.18 15.85
C PRO A 36 3.34 -2.00 15.22
N GLY A 37 3.49 -1.00 14.35
CA GLY A 37 4.73 -0.75 13.64
C GLY A 37 4.89 -1.50 12.32
N PHE A 38 4.12 -2.56 12.08
CA PHE A 38 4.09 -3.23 10.78
C PHE A 38 3.12 -2.51 9.85
N THR A 39 3.63 -1.88 8.79
CA THR A 39 2.77 -1.12 7.88
C THR A 39 2.04 -2.04 6.90
N ILE A 40 0.83 -1.66 6.51
CA ILE A 40 0.06 -2.42 5.51
C ILE A 40 0.82 -2.47 4.18
N ALA A 41 1.54 -1.40 3.84
CA ALA A 41 2.38 -1.38 2.65
C ALA A 41 3.44 -2.49 2.69
N MET A 42 4.08 -2.73 3.84
CA MET A 42 5.00 -3.87 4.01
C MET A 42 4.30 -5.20 3.79
N ALA A 43 3.10 -5.37 4.36
CA ALA A 43 2.33 -6.61 4.17
C ALA A 43 2.04 -6.87 2.68
N VAL A 44 1.59 -5.85 1.96
CA VAL A 44 1.30 -5.96 0.51
C VAL A 44 2.59 -6.23 -0.28
N VAL A 45 3.68 -5.53 0.02
CA VAL A 45 4.97 -5.74 -0.65
C VAL A 45 5.49 -7.17 -0.44
N LEU A 46 5.35 -7.72 0.76
CA LEU A 46 5.73 -9.11 1.05
C LEU A 46 4.90 -10.14 0.29
N THR A 47 3.70 -9.78 -0.18
CA THR A 47 2.88 -10.68 -1.02
C THR A 47 3.25 -10.63 -2.50
N LEU A 48 3.97 -9.60 -2.97
CA LEU A 48 4.34 -9.46 -4.38
C LEU A 48 5.09 -10.68 -4.94
N PRO A 49 6.13 -11.24 -4.27
CA PRO A 49 6.82 -12.42 -4.78
C PRO A 49 5.91 -13.64 -4.97
N PHE A 50 4.88 -13.78 -4.14
CA PHE A 50 3.92 -14.88 -4.23
C PHE A 50 2.88 -14.67 -5.33
N THR A 51 2.54 -13.41 -5.63
CA THR A 51 1.55 -13.06 -6.66
C THR A 51 2.20 -12.90 -8.04
N PHE A 52 3.52 -12.77 -8.09
CA PHE A 52 4.28 -12.71 -9.34
C PHE A 52 4.14 -14.03 -10.11
N GLY A 53 3.69 -14.00 -11.32
CA GLY A 53 3.40 -15.20 -12.11
C GLY A 53 1.96 -15.73 -11.99
N MET A 54 1.10 -15.10 -11.16
CA MET A 54 -0.34 -15.35 -11.19
C MET A 54 -1.00 -14.51 -12.30
N PRO A 55 -2.18 -14.92 -12.82
CA PRO A 55 -3.00 -14.05 -13.64
C PRO A 55 -3.24 -12.72 -12.92
N ALA A 56 -3.24 -11.60 -13.65
CA ALA A 56 -3.31 -10.25 -13.05
C ALA A 56 -4.52 -10.07 -12.12
N SER A 57 -5.68 -10.60 -12.50
CA SER A 57 -6.90 -10.57 -11.69
C SER A 57 -6.75 -11.27 -10.35
N GLN A 58 -6.11 -12.46 -10.33
CA GLN A 58 -5.88 -13.23 -9.11
C GLN A 58 -4.82 -12.57 -8.21
N GLY A 59 -3.72 -12.10 -8.80
CA GLY A 59 -2.67 -11.39 -8.07
C GLY A 59 -3.19 -10.12 -7.40
N LEU A 60 -3.91 -9.29 -8.16
CA LEU A 60 -4.53 -8.06 -7.64
C LEU A 60 -5.56 -8.36 -6.55
N ALA A 61 -6.44 -9.35 -6.75
CA ALA A 61 -7.43 -9.74 -5.76
C ALA A 61 -6.78 -10.19 -4.44
N THR A 62 -5.66 -10.94 -4.53
CA THR A 62 -4.91 -11.37 -3.36
C THR A 62 -4.27 -10.18 -2.62
N MET A 63 -3.61 -9.27 -3.34
CA MET A 63 -2.98 -8.07 -2.74
C MET A 63 -4.01 -7.14 -2.10
N VAL A 64 -5.14 -6.90 -2.77
CA VAL A 64 -6.25 -6.12 -2.22
C VAL A 64 -6.82 -6.79 -0.96
N SER A 65 -6.89 -8.12 -0.94
CA SER A 65 -7.35 -8.87 0.24
C SER A 65 -6.42 -8.70 1.44
N VAL A 66 -5.10 -8.70 1.21
CA VAL A 66 -4.11 -8.39 2.26
C VAL A 66 -4.25 -6.95 2.75
N LEU A 67 -4.46 -6.00 1.84
CA LEU A 67 -4.71 -4.60 2.18
C LEU A 67 -5.94 -4.45 3.08
N VAL A 68 -7.07 -5.03 2.68
CA VAL A 68 -8.35 -4.99 3.43
C VAL A 68 -8.19 -5.68 4.78
N GLY A 69 -7.53 -6.85 4.80
CA GLY A 69 -7.21 -7.56 6.04
C GLY A 69 -6.35 -6.70 6.97
N GLY A 70 -5.32 -6.06 6.45
CA GLY A 70 -4.43 -5.20 7.23
C GLY A 70 -5.12 -3.97 7.83
N LEU A 71 -5.98 -3.31 7.05
CA LEU A 71 -6.80 -2.20 7.56
C LEU A 71 -7.73 -2.67 8.69
N SER A 72 -8.37 -3.83 8.51
CA SER A 72 -9.27 -4.42 9.50
C SER A 72 -8.51 -4.88 10.75
N GLY A 73 -7.31 -5.46 10.59
CA GLY A 73 -6.44 -5.86 11.70
C GLY A 73 -6.00 -4.66 12.55
N GLY A 74 -5.60 -3.57 11.91
CA GLY A 74 -5.27 -2.33 12.59
C GLY A 74 -6.43 -1.71 13.36
N LEU A 75 -7.64 -1.73 12.78
CA LEU A 75 -8.87 -1.32 13.44
C LEU A 75 -9.16 -2.18 14.66
N MET A 76 -9.06 -3.52 14.53
CA MET A 76 -9.30 -4.44 15.66
C MET A 76 -8.30 -4.21 16.79
N ALA A 77 -7.01 -4.07 16.48
CA ALA A 77 -6.00 -3.75 17.47
C ALA A 77 -6.30 -2.43 18.18
N GLY A 78 -6.62 -1.37 17.43
CA GLY A 78 -6.97 -0.07 17.98
C GLY A 78 -8.17 -0.10 18.94
N ILE A 79 -9.22 -0.84 18.59
CA ILE A 79 -10.43 -0.99 19.42
C ILE A 79 -10.15 -1.80 20.69
N LEU A 80 -9.43 -2.91 20.57
CA LEU A 80 -9.25 -3.84 21.69
C LEU A 80 -8.15 -3.41 22.66
N THR A 81 -7.05 -2.86 22.16
CA THR A 81 -5.87 -2.54 22.97
C THR A 81 -5.66 -1.04 23.22
N GLY A 82 -6.34 -0.19 22.45
CA GLY A 82 -6.10 1.25 22.44
C GLY A 82 -4.81 1.66 21.72
N ILE A 83 -4.09 0.69 21.16
CA ILE A 83 -2.88 0.92 20.38
C ILE A 83 -3.22 0.70 18.91
N PRO A 84 -3.25 1.76 18.08
CA PRO A 84 -3.60 1.61 16.67
C PRO A 84 -2.51 0.80 15.95
N GLY A 85 -2.89 -0.29 15.28
CA GLY A 85 -1.97 -1.08 14.46
C GLY A 85 -1.55 -0.34 13.19
N THR A 86 -2.38 0.60 12.72
CA THR A 86 -2.15 1.37 11.50
C THR A 86 -2.46 2.85 11.72
N PRO A 87 -1.84 3.79 10.97
CA PRO A 87 -2.16 5.22 11.10
C PRO A 87 -3.64 5.54 10.86
N SER A 88 -4.31 4.81 9.96
CA SER A 88 -5.72 5.00 9.67
C SER A 88 -6.64 4.55 10.80
N SER A 89 -6.19 3.65 11.67
CA SER A 89 -6.97 3.14 12.81
C SER A 89 -6.88 4.03 14.06
N VAL A 90 -6.08 5.11 14.03
CA VAL A 90 -5.99 6.06 15.17
C VAL A 90 -7.36 6.62 15.52
N ALA A 91 -8.17 7.01 14.53
CA ALA A 91 -9.50 7.55 14.75
C ALA A 91 -10.42 6.57 15.48
N THR A 92 -10.28 5.27 15.26
CA THR A 92 -11.10 4.23 15.89
C THR A 92 -10.78 4.02 17.37
N THR A 93 -9.60 4.47 17.83
CA THR A 93 -9.22 4.37 19.24
C THR A 93 -9.98 5.38 20.11
N PHE A 94 -10.44 6.50 19.56
CA PHE A 94 -11.13 7.54 20.34
C PHE A 94 -12.49 7.08 20.88
N ASP A 95 -13.26 6.35 20.06
CA ASP A 95 -14.59 5.88 20.43
C ASP A 95 -14.63 4.37 20.67
N GLY A 96 -13.93 3.58 19.83
CA GLY A 96 -13.97 2.13 19.88
C GLY A 96 -13.31 1.55 21.12
N PHE A 97 -12.15 2.06 21.52
CA PHE A 97 -11.47 1.59 22.72
C PHE A 97 -12.24 1.88 24.03
N PRO A 98 -12.78 3.11 24.28
CA PRO A 98 -13.66 3.33 25.40
C PRO A 98 -14.90 2.44 25.43
N MET A 99 -15.51 2.14 24.27
CA MET A 99 -16.62 1.18 24.18
C MET A 99 -16.18 -0.22 24.60
N ALA A 100 -15.03 -0.68 24.11
CA ALA A 100 -14.47 -1.99 24.50
C ALA A 100 -14.20 -2.06 26.01
N ARG A 101 -13.63 -0.99 26.60
CA ARG A 101 -13.39 -0.87 28.04
C ARG A 101 -14.68 -0.88 28.89
N ARG A 102 -15.80 -0.45 28.32
CA ARG A 102 -17.12 -0.51 28.96
C ARG A 102 -17.80 -1.88 28.83
N GLY A 103 -17.08 -2.91 28.34
CA GLY A 103 -17.60 -4.26 28.21
C GLY A 103 -18.37 -4.52 26.91
N GLN A 104 -18.25 -3.65 25.92
CA GLN A 104 -18.94 -3.77 24.61
C GLN A 104 -17.96 -3.93 23.42
N PRO A 105 -16.92 -4.79 23.51
CA PRO A 105 -15.92 -4.91 22.45
C PRO A 105 -16.54 -5.45 21.14
N GLY A 106 -17.48 -6.39 21.25
CA GLY A 106 -18.16 -6.98 20.08
C GLY A 106 -18.98 -5.96 19.29
N LEU A 107 -19.64 -5.04 20.01
CA LEU A 107 -20.41 -3.97 19.38
C LEU A 107 -19.48 -2.97 18.69
N ALA A 108 -18.39 -2.57 19.35
CA ALA A 108 -17.40 -1.66 18.78
C ALA A 108 -16.74 -2.23 17.51
N LEU A 109 -16.33 -3.50 17.54
CA LEU A 109 -15.79 -4.22 16.38
C LEU A 109 -16.83 -4.34 15.26
N GLY A 110 -18.07 -4.71 15.60
CA GLY A 110 -19.15 -4.81 14.62
C GLY A 110 -19.41 -3.51 13.89
N ILE A 111 -19.53 -2.39 14.60
CA ILE A 111 -19.71 -1.05 14.00
C ILE A 111 -18.51 -0.72 13.11
N GLY A 112 -17.28 -0.96 13.56
CA GLY A 112 -16.08 -0.68 12.81
C GLY A 112 -16.01 -1.47 11.48
N VAL A 113 -16.28 -2.77 11.52
CA VAL A 113 -16.27 -3.63 10.33
C VAL A 113 -17.37 -3.24 9.35
N TRP A 114 -18.61 -3.01 9.83
CA TRP A 114 -19.72 -2.57 8.97
C TRP A 114 -19.47 -1.21 8.34
N SER A 115 -18.93 -0.25 9.10
CA SER A 115 -18.56 1.06 8.56
C SER A 115 -17.49 0.94 7.48
N SER A 116 -16.48 0.07 7.70
CA SER A 116 -15.44 -0.22 6.71
C SER A 116 -16.00 -0.86 5.45
N PHE A 117 -16.98 -1.77 5.59
CA PHE A 117 -17.66 -2.40 4.45
C PHE A 117 -18.39 -1.37 3.59
N PHE A 118 -19.22 -0.53 4.20
CA PHE A 118 -19.94 0.51 3.45
C PHE A 118 -18.99 1.55 2.84
N GLY A 119 -17.97 1.99 3.58
CA GLY A 119 -16.94 2.87 3.06
C GLY A 119 -16.19 2.27 1.88
N GLY A 120 -15.84 0.98 1.96
CA GLY A 120 -15.21 0.23 0.88
C GLY A 120 -16.10 0.11 -0.36
N MET A 121 -17.39 -0.16 -0.19
CA MET A 121 -18.35 -0.22 -1.30
C MET A 121 -18.49 1.12 -2.03
N ILE A 122 -18.61 2.21 -1.27
CA ILE A 122 -18.66 3.57 -1.85
C ILE A 122 -17.36 3.87 -2.60
N SER A 123 -16.22 3.54 -1.99
CA SER A 123 -14.90 3.72 -2.61
C SER A 123 -14.75 2.91 -3.90
N ALA A 124 -15.23 1.66 -3.93
CA ALA A 124 -15.20 0.82 -5.12
C ALA A 124 -16.04 1.41 -6.27
N VAL A 125 -17.24 1.91 -5.96
CA VAL A 125 -18.09 2.59 -6.95
C VAL A 125 -17.41 3.85 -7.50
N LEU A 126 -16.85 4.67 -6.62
CA LEU A 126 -16.10 5.86 -7.03
C LEU A 126 -14.88 5.50 -7.88
N LEU A 127 -14.14 4.46 -7.52
CA LEU A 127 -12.99 4.00 -8.29
C LEU A 127 -13.41 3.61 -9.72
N VAL A 128 -14.42 2.75 -9.85
CA VAL A 128 -14.88 2.29 -11.17
C VAL A 128 -15.41 3.44 -12.03
N THR A 129 -16.06 4.42 -11.42
CA THR A 129 -16.64 5.57 -12.16
C THR A 129 -15.63 6.66 -12.47
N LEU A 130 -14.73 7.01 -11.53
CA LEU A 130 -13.80 8.14 -11.67
C LEU A 130 -12.45 7.74 -12.29
N ALA A 131 -11.96 6.52 -12.05
CA ALA A 131 -10.64 6.12 -12.54
C ALA A 131 -10.48 6.22 -14.06
N PRO A 132 -11.47 5.84 -14.91
CA PRO A 132 -11.35 6.00 -16.35
C PRO A 132 -11.28 7.45 -16.81
N GLN A 133 -11.98 8.37 -16.10
CA GLN A 133 -11.92 9.80 -16.41
C GLN A 133 -10.58 10.40 -16.02
N LEU A 134 -10.07 10.04 -14.84
CA LEU A 134 -8.75 10.47 -14.38
C LEU A 134 -7.63 9.93 -15.27
N ALA A 135 -7.77 8.68 -15.75
CA ALA A 135 -6.83 8.10 -16.71
C ALA A 135 -6.79 8.89 -18.04
N ARG A 136 -7.94 9.32 -18.56
CA ARG A 136 -7.99 10.15 -19.76
C ARG A 136 -7.26 11.48 -19.55
N ILE A 137 -7.53 12.16 -18.45
CA ILE A 137 -6.83 13.39 -18.06
C ILE A 137 -5.32 13.13 -17.96
N GLY A 138 -4.93 11.99 -17.35
CA GLY A 138 -3.52 11.60 -17.23
C GLY A 138 -2.84 11.42 -18.60
N LEU A 139 -3.53 10.88 -19.59
CA LEU A 139 -2.99 10.70 -20.95
C LEU A 139 -2.83 12.01 -21.73
N GLU A 140 -3.48 13.09 -21.32
CA GLU A 140 -3.33 14.42 -21.93
C GLU A 140 -2.07 15.16 -21.43
N PHE A 141 -1.42 14.65 -20.36
CA PHE A 141 -0.18 15.25 -19.88
C PHE A 141 0.96 15.02 -20.87
N ASN A 142 1.55 16.12 -21.32
CA ASN A 142 2.80 16.09 -22.07
C ASN A 142 4.01 15.93 -21.12
N PRO A 143 5.24 15.71 -21.63
CA PRO A 143 6.44 15.56 -20.80
C PRO A 143 6.67 16.73 -19.82
N TRP A 144 6.31 17.95 -20.18
CA TRP A 144 6.39 19.12 -19.29
C TRP A 144 5.38 19.05 -18.15
N GLY A 145 4.18 18.56 -18.44
CA GLY A 145 3.16 18.31 -17.42
C GLY A 145 3.60 17.25 -16.42
N TYR A 146 4.20 16.16 -16.89
CA TYR A 146 4.79 15.14 -16.00
C TYR A 146 5.92 15.70 -15.13
N PHE A 147 6.80 16.51 -15.70
CA PHE A 147 7.85 17.17 -14.93
C PHE A 147 7.25 18.03 -13.80
N MET A 148 6.26 18.86 -14.10
CA MET A 148 5.58 19.69 -13.11
C MET A 148 4.86 18.85 -12.04
N LEU A 149 4.28 17.71 -12.43
CA LEU A 149 3.65 16.76 -11.52
C LEU A 149 4.67 16.14 -10.54
N VAL A 150 5.84 15.76 -11.03
CA VAL A 150 6.94 15.25 -10.20
C VAL A 150 7.44 16.33 -9.23
N MET A 151 7.61 17.57 -9.71
CA MET A 151 7.99 18.70 -8.85
C MET A 151 6.95 18.96 -7.77
N PHE A 152 5.67 18.91 -8.10
CA PHE A 152 4.57 19.01 -7.16
C PHE A 152 4.59 17.86 -6.12
N ALA A 153 4.79 16.62 -6.57
CA ALA A 153 4.91 15.46 -5.67
C ALA A 153 6.09 15.60 -4.69
N LEU A 154 7.23 16.14 -5.15
CA LEU A 154 8.35 16.44 -4.27
C LEU A 154 8.02 17.48 -3.20
N THR A 155 7.24 18.51 -3.53
CA THR A 155 6.83 19.51 -2.53
C THR A 155 5.88 18.91 -1.49
N ILE A 156 4.97 18.01 -1.91
CA ILE A 156 4.12 17.26 -0.98
C ILE A 156 4.96 16.36 -0.08
N THR A 157 5.91 15.61 -0.66
CA THR A 157 6.83 14.74 0.11
C THR A 157 7.62 15.53 1.13
N ALA A 158 8.13 16.70 0.75
CA ALA A 158 8.81 17.59 1.67
C ALA A 158 7.92 18.10 2.80
N SER A 159 6.67 18.43 2.48
CA SER A 159 5.67 18.85 3.49
C SER A 159 5.33 17.73 4.47
N LEU A 160 5.20 16.48 3.99
CA LEU A 160 4.94 15.30 4.81
C LEU A 160 6.13 14.91 5.70
N ALA A 161 7.35 15.31 5.35
CA ALA A 161 8.54 15.09 6.17
C ALA A 161 8.52 15.87 7.52
N GLY A 162 7.51 16.69 7.75
CA GLY A 162 7.27 17.38 9.02
C GLY A 162 8.40 18.34 9.41
N LYS A 163 8.97 18.16 10.60
CA LYS A 163 9.96 19.09 11.17
C LYS A 163 11.28 19.17 10.36
N ASN A 164 11.54 18.25 9.44
CA ASN A 164 12.79 18.15 8.69
C ASN A 164 12.57 18.16 7.17
N MET A 165 11.88 19.17 6.66
CA MET A 165 11.56 19.35 5.24
C MET A 165 12.79 19.19 4.31
N VAL A 166 13.96 19.71 4.72
CA VAL A 166 15.21 19.57 3.95
C VAL A 166 15.62 18.11 3.80
N LYS A 167 15.50 17.31 4.88
CA LYS A 167 15.80 15.86 4.80
C LYS A 167 14.82 15.14 3.89
N GLY A 168 13.54 15.52 3.89
CA GLY A 168 12.53 14.98 2.97
C GLY A 168 12.86 15.30 1.51
N LEU A 169 13.26 16.52 1.21
CA LEU A 169 13.69 16.91 -0.14
C LEU A 169 14.94 16.16 -0.60
N ILE A 170 15.94 16.03 0.26
CA ILE A 170 17.16 15.27 -0.04
C ILE A 170 16.81 13.80 -0.31
N ALA A 171 15.98 13.18 0.52
CA ALA A 171 15.55 11.79 0.33
C ALA A 171 14.77 11.63 -0.99
N GLY A 172 13.87 12.54 -1.32
CA GLY A 172 13.15 12.56 -2.59
C GLY A 172 14.08 12.71 -3.79
N ALA A 173 15.05 13.64 -3.71
CA ALA A 173 16.03 13.84 -4.77
C ALA A 173 16.94 12.61 -4.96
N LEU A 174 17.37 11.96 -3.86
CA LEU A 174 18.13 10.72 -3.92
C LEU A 174 17.30 9.59 -4.55
N GLY A 175 16.00 9.47 -4.21
CA GLY A 175 15.10 8.51 -4.84
C GLY A 175 14.97 8.73 -6.35
N LEU A 176 14.81 9.98 -6.79
CA LEU A 176 14.81 10.33 -8.21
C LEU A 176 16.14 9.98 -8.89
N LEU A 177 17.26 10.27 -8.25
CA LEU A 177 18.59 9.97 -8.77
C LEU A 177 18.76 8.43 -8.95
N VAL A 178 18.35 7.64 -7.96
CA VAL A 178 18.37 6.17 -8.08
C VAL A 178 17.49 5.69 -9.23
N ARG A 179 16.32 6.31 -9.46
CA ARG A 179 15.42 5.96 -10.58
C ARG A 179 16.02 6.29 -11.95
N THR A 180 17.01 7.19 -12.03
CA THR A 180 17.69 7.49 -13.32
C THR A 180 18.69 6.42 -13.76
N ILE A 181 19.01 5.44 -12.89
CA ILE A 181 19.88 4.32 -13.22
C ILE A 181 19.08 3.28 -13.99
N GLY A 182 19.57 2.87 -15.15
CA GLY A 182 18.92 1.89 -16.01
C GLY A 182 18.54 2.44 -17.38
N GLU A 183 17.69 1.72 -18.09
CA GLU A 183 17.19 2.13 -19.40
C GLU A 183 16.00 3.08 -19.25
N ASP A 184 16.03 4.17 -20.00
CA ASP A 184 14.90 5.08 -20.10
C ASP A 184 13.86 4.49 -21.06
N GLU A 185 12.70 4.12 -20.52
CA GLU A 185 11.59 3.50 -21.27
C GLU A 185 11.07 4.38 -22.42
N ALA A 186 11.24 5.70 -22.34
CA ALA A 186 10.76 6.63 -23.38
C ALA A 186 11.73 6.75 -24.57
N ILE A 187 13.03 6.62 -24.32
CA ILE A 187 14.07 6.90 -25.32
C ILE A 187 14.90 5.66 -25.65
N GLY A 188 14.81 4.60 -24.84
CA GLY A 188 15.61 3.38 -24.99
C GLY A 188 17.10 3.57 -24.75
N MET A 189 17.51 4.65 -24.05
CA MET A 189 18.91 4.94 -23.74
C MET A 189 19.26 4.47 -22.34
N ALA A 190 20.32 3.67 -22.24
CA ALA A 190 20.85 3.26 -20.94
C ALA A 190 21.57 4.45 -20.26
N ARG A 191 21.23 4.70 -18.97
CA ARG A 191 21.81 5.73 -18.14
C ARG A 191 22.46 5.11 -16.92
N PHE A 192 23.68 5.53 -16.60
CA PHE A 192 24.40 5.11 -15.39
C PHE A 192 24.49 3.59 -15.17
N ASN A 193 24.54 2.79 -16.26
CA ASN A 193 24.68 1.35 -16.19
C ASN A 193 26.12 0.89 -15.93
N PHE A 194 27.11 1.79 -15.98
CA PHE A 194 28.53 1.52 -15.77
C PHE A 194 29.08 0.34 -16.57
N GLY A 195 28.48 0.04 -17.72
CA GLY A 195 28.86 -1.07 -18.59
C GLY A 195 28.44 -2.45 -18.10
N THR A 196 27.50 -2.53 -17.14
CA THR A 196 26.96 -3.80 -16.63
C THR A 196 25.53 -4.02 -17.11
N ASP A 197 25.25 -5.21 -17.63
CA ASP A 197 23.91 -5.59 -18.11
C ASP A 197 22.90 -5.71 -16.95
N THR A 198 23.37 -6.00 -15.76
CA THR A 198 22.51 -6.11 -14.56
C THR A 198 21.87 -4.79 -14.16
N LEU A 199 22.50 -3.65 -14.47
CA LEU A 199 21.97 -2.33 -14.20
C LEU A 199 21.13 -1.74 -15.34
N LEU A 200 21.00 -2.45 -16.47
CA LEU A 200 20.12 -2.00 -17.58
C LEU A 200 18.65 -1.91 -17.15
N GLN A 201 18.20 -2.85 -16.34
CA GLN A 201 16.83 -2.85 -15.79
C GLN A 201 16.64 -1.87 -14.63
N GLY A 202 17.70 -1.18 -14.21
CA GLY A 202 17.68 -0.33 -13.03
C GLY A 202 17.58 -1.13 -11.73
N PHE A 203 17.17 -0.44 -10.65
CA PHE A 203 16.89 -1.12 -9.38
C PHE A 203 15.45 -1.61 -9.39
N ASP A 204 15.26 -2.89 -9.10
CA ASP A 204 13.93 -3.47 -8.92
C ASP A 204 13.20 -2.74 -7.78
N PHE A 205 12.03 -2.20 -8.11
CA PHE A 205 11.21 -1.43 -7.18
C PHE A 205 10.85 -2.25 -5.91
N ILE A 206 10.59 -3.55 -6.08
CA ILE A 206 10.26 -4.46 -4.98
C ILE A 206 11.47 -4.62 -4.06
N ALA A 207 12.66 -4.83 -4.61
CA ALA A 207 13.88 -4.96 -3.84
C ALA A 207 14.20 -3.69 -3.03
N VAL A 208 13.99 -2.52 -3.65
CA VAL A 208 14.16 -1.22 -2.97
C VAL A 208 13.15 -1.05 -1.84
N LEU A 209 11.88 -1.40 -2.05
CA LEU A 209 10.86 -1.31 -0.99
C LEU A 209 11.15 -2.27 0.17
N ILE A 210 11.50 -3.52 -0.11
CA ILE A 210 11.87 -4.49 0.93
C ILE A 210 13.08 -3.99 1.71
N GLY A 211 14.11 -3.48 1.01
CA GLY A 211 15.30 -2.92 1.65
C GLY A 211 14.99 -1.71 2.54
N LEU A 212 14.22 -0.76 2.04
CA LEU A 212 13.92 0.46 2.78
C LEU A 212 12.97 0.24 3.95
N PHE A 213 11.94 -0.60 3.80
CA PHE A 213 10.93 -0.78 4.84
C PHE A 213 11.23 -1.98 5.73
N ALA A 214 11.34 -3.20 5.17
CA ALA A 214 11.50 -4.39 5.98
C ALA A 214 12.89 -4.46 6.64
N PHE A 215 13.95 -4.24 5.89
CA PHE A 215 15.31 -4.31 6.41
C PHE A 215 15.63 -3.15 7.35
N SER A 216 15.13 -1.96 7.05
CA SER A 216 15.28 -0.78 7.93
C SER A 216 14.58 -1.00 9.27
N GLN A 217 13.37 -1.57 9.27
CA GLN A 217 12.64 -1.89 10.49
C GLN A 217 13.39 -2.95 11.32
N LEU A 218 13.88 -3.99 10.67
CA LEU A 218 14.64 -5.05 11.32
C LEU A 218 15.90 -4.49 12.00
N LEU A 219 16.63 -3.59 11.33
CA LEU A 219 17.80 -2.93 11.93
C LEU A 219 17.41 -2.04 13.13
N PHE A 220 16.26 -1.39 13.05
CA PHE A 220 15.75 -0.57 14.16
C PHE A 220 15.41 -1.43 15.36
N ASP A 221 14.71 -2.54 15.15
CA ASP A 221 14.30 -3.47 16.21
C ASP A 221 15.50 -4.15 16.89
N VAL A 222 16.54 -4.48 16.11
CA VAL A 222 17.81 -5.03 16.66
C VAL A 222 18.56 -3.98 17.48
N ARG A 223 18.49 -2.70 17.10
CA ARG A 223 19.16 -1.61 17.83
C ARG A 223 18.49 -1.29 19.16
N ASP A 224 17.18 -1.41 19.24
CA ASP A 224 16.39 -1.08 20.44
C ASP A 224 15.37 -2.17 20.77
N PRO A 225 15.85 -3.33 21.28
CA PRO A 225 15.00 -4.50 21.56
C PRO A 225 14.00 -4.27 22.69
N VAL A 226 14.13 -3.20 23.45
CA VAL A 226 13.21 -2.88 24.58
C VAL A 226 11.93 -2.21 24.05
N ASN A 227 12.02 -1.42 22.98
CA ASN A 227 10.89 -0.73 22.35
C ASN A 227 10.31 -1.53 21.16
N ALA A 228 10.92 -2.65 20.78
CA ALA A 228 10.43 -3.58 19.75
C ALA A 228 9.32 -4.52 20.26
N ARG A 229 8.79 -4.31 21.49
CA ARG A 229 7.73 -5.10 22.11
C ARG A 229 6.39 -4.39 22.10
#